data_6064025a96c985c393294051e1b364b6
#
_entry.id   6064025a96c985c393294051e1b364b6
#
_cell.length_a   1.000
_cell.length_b   1.000
_cell.length_c   1.000
_cell.angle_alpha   90.00
_cell.angle_beta   90.00
_cell.angle_gamma   90.00
#
_symmetry.space_group_name_H-M   'P 1'
#
loop_
_entity.id
_entity.type
_entity.pdbx_description
1 polymer ?
#
loop_
_entity_poly.entity_id
_entity_poly.type
_entity_poly.pdbx_seq_one_letter_code
_entity_poly.pdbx_strand_id
1 'polypeptide(L)'
;SPGIAYAQAEQAGAFPPTFDVADNCATTGATALVPFSYAFGELLAAAMQGQSVTLDCVNDPRLLSPDETATLVQTVQQYNAFIQQQADRLGWAYLDPNVKLLELKNQGQIPIFPNVNSSEPFGPYFSLDGVHPSSAAHRLVAQEAAAAINAVYGTNLQVQ
;
A
#
# COMPACT_ATOMS: atom_id res chain seq x y z
N SER A 1 3.01 0.09 5.43
CA SER A 1 4.25 -0.26 4.72
C SER A 1 4.86 -1.53 5.30
N PRO A 2 5.57 -2.37 4.51
CA PRO A 2 6.24 -3.56 5.05
C PRO A 2 7.43 -3.19 5.93
N GLY A 3 7.68 -3.97 6.99
CA GLY A 3 8.75 -3.73 7.97
C GLY A 3 10.14 -3.62 7.36
N ILE A 4 10.43 -4.41 6.32
CA ILE A 4 11.72 -4.35 5.61
C ILE A 4 12.02 -2.97 5.02
N ALA A 5 10.99 -2.21 4.64
CA ALA A 5 11.18 -0.88 4.09
C ALA A 5 11.70 0.11 5.15
N TYR A 6 11.29 -0.06 6.42
CA TYR A 6 11.82 0.74 7.54
C TYR A 6 13.27 0.38 7.83
N ALA A 7 13.63 -0.89 7.84
CA ALA A 7 15.02 -1.31 8.01
C ALA A 7 15.94 -0.77 6.90
N GLN A 8 15.46 -0.76 5.65
CA GLN A 8 16.20 -0.15 4.53
C GLN A 8 16.33 1.37 4.67
N ALA A 9 15.28 2.04 5.13
CA ALA A 9 15.29 3.49 5.34
C ALA A 9 16.24 3.88 6.47
N GLU A 10 16.30 3.11 7.56
CA GLU A 10 17.27 3.30 8.65
C GLU A 10 18.69 3.16 8.14
N GLN A 11 19.00 2.08 7.39
CA GLN A 11 20.32 1.87 6.79
C GLN A 11 20.72 3.01 5.85
N ALA A 12 19.76 3.65 5.20
CA ALA A 12 19.96 4.84 4.37
C ALA A 12 20.08 6.14 5.18
N GLY A 13 20.02 6.10 6.52
CA GLY A 13 20.08 7.27 7.38
C GLY A 13 18.86 8.18 7.32
N ALA A 14 17.70 7.64 6.97
CA ALA A 14 16.47 8.42 6.81
C ALA A 14 15.80 8.81 8.14
N PHE A 15 16.21 8.18 9.25
CA PHE A 15 15.65 8.42 10.59
C PHE A 15 16.65 9.10 11.53
N PRO A 16 16.16 9.84 12.55
CA PRO A 16 17.03 10.38 13.59
C PRO A 16 17.66 9.26 14.41
N PRO A 17 18.83 9.49 15.05
CA PRO A 17 19.56 8.47 15.83
C PRO A 17 18.76 7.88 17.01
N THR A 18 17.70 8.55 17.41
CA THR A 18 16.77 8.12 18.48
C THR A 18 15.66 7.20 17.98
N PHE A 19 15.56 6.98 16.66
CA PHE A 19 14.62 6.03 16.05
C PHE A 19 15.42 4.80 15.60
N ASP A 20 15.20 3.69 16.26
CA ASP A 20 15.82 2.42 16.00
C ASP A 20 14.83 1.46 15.32
N VAL A 21 15.30 0.66 14.37
CA VAL A 21 14.51 -0.38 13.70
C VAL A 21 15.15 -1.72 14.02
N ALA A 22 14.43 -2.55 14.77
CA ALA A 22 14.92 -3.85 15.17
C ALA A 22 15.30 -4.74 13.97
N ASP A 23 16.35 -5.52 14.09
CA ASP A 23 16.86 -6.43 13.03
C ASP A 23 15.79 -7.37 12.49
N ASN A 24 14.78 -7.71 13.32
CA ASN A 24 13.68 -8.55 12.90
C ASN A 24 12.80 -7.93 11.82
N CYS A 25 12.82 -6.60 11.64
CA CYS A 25 12.13 -5.93 10.52
C CYS A 25 12.75 -6.25 9.16
N ALA A 26 14.06 -6.57 9.11
CA ALA A 26 14.74 -6.99 7.89
C ALA A 26 14.68 -8.51 7.65
N THR A 27 14.33 -9.30 8.67
CA THR A 27 14.36 -10.76 8.65
C THR A 27 12.96 -11.35 8.83
N THR A 28 12.64 -11.93 9.99
CA THR A 28 11.37 -12.59 10.28
C THR A 28 10.15 -11.69 10.18
N GLY A 29 10.31 -10.40 10.47
CA GLY A 29 9.26 -9.38 10.38
C GLY A 29 9.20 -8.65 9.03
N ALA A 30 9.97 -9.07 8.03
CA ALA A 30 10.09 -8.35 6.75
C ALA A 30 8.75 -8.10 6.05
N THR A 31 7.78 -8.99 6.20
CA THR A 31 6.42 -8.88 5.65
C THR A 31 5.40 -8.36 6.65
N ALA A 32 5.77 -8.06 7.89
CA ALA A 32 4.90 -7.37 8.83
C ALA A 32 4.47 -6.01 8.25
N LEU A 33 3.21 -5.62 8.47
CA LEU A 33 2.71 -4.33 8.02
C LEU A 33 2.67 -3.34 9.17
N VAL A 34 3.37 -2.23 8.96
CA VAL A 34 3.48 -1.13 9.91
C VAL A 34 2.49 -0.03 9.53
N PRO A 35 1.51 0.32 10.40
CA PRO A 35 0.62 1.44 10.17
C PRO A 35 1.39 2.77 10.12
N PHE A 36 1.07 3.64 9.15
CA PHE A 36 1.70 4.96 9.02
C PHE A 36 1.50 5.83 10.25
N SER A 37 0.28 5.85 10.79
CA SER A 37 -0.04 6.62 12.00
C SER A 37 0.83 6.23 13.18
N TYR A 38 1.17 4.95 13.30
CA TYR A 38 2.04 4.46 14.34
C TYR A 38 3.51 4.82 14.10
N ALA A 39 4.07 4.45 12.94
CA ALA A 39 5.50 4.67 12.68
C ALA A 39 5.86 6.16 12.57
N PHE A 40 5.07 6.93 11.83
CA PHE A 40 5.36 8.36 11.59
C PHE A 40 4.65 9.28 12.59
N GLY A 41 3.42 8.95 12.99
CA GLY A 41 2.64 9.78 13.91
C GLY A 41 3.06 9.64 15.37
N GLU A 42 3.49 8.46 15.80
CA GLU A 42 3.88 8.21 17.19
C GLU A 42 5.40 8.04 17.34
N LEU A 43 5.99 7.00 16.73
CA LEU A 43 7.40 6.69 16.95
C LEU A 43 8.34 7.77 16.42
N LEU A 44 8.18 8.18 15.16
CA LEU A 44 9.06 9.20 14.58
C LEU A 44 8.86 10.55 15.28
N ALA A 45 7.63 10.92 15.61
CA ALA A 45 7.37 12.16 16.37
C ALA A 45 8.03 12.15 17.76
N ALA A 46 8.00 11.02 18.46
CA ALA A 46 8.69 10.86 19.75
C ALA A 46 10.22 10.91 19.58
N ALA A 47 10.75 10.25 18.54
CA ALA A 47 12.18 10.29 18.25
C ALA A 47 12.67 11.70 17.93
N MET A 48 11.90 12.49 17.18
CA MET A 48 12.22 13.90 16.89
C MET A 48 12.19 14.79 18.14
N GLN A 49 11.52 14.37 19.21
CA GLN A 49 11.55 15.02 20.54
C GLN A 49 12.70 14.50 21.41
N GLY A 50 13.59 13.67 20.89
CA GLY A 50 14.74 13.13 21.60
C GLY A 50 14.45 11.89 22.44
N GLN A 51 13.27 11.29 22.31
CA GLN A 51 12.94 10.02 22.97
C GLN A 51 13.53 8.86 22.16
N SER A 52 14.20 7.92 22.82
CA SER A 52 14.62 6.67 22.17
C SER A 52 13.42 5.76 21.97
N VAL A 53 13.18 5.36 20.74
CA VAL A 53 12.08 4.45 20.34
C VAL A 53 12.62 3.35 19.45
N THR A 54 12.00 2.18 19.49
CA THR A 54 12.33 1.06 18.61
C THR A 54 11.07 0.55 17.91
N LEU A 55 11.15 0.41 16.59
CA LEU A 55 10.16 -0.30 15.79
C LEU A 55 10.49 -1.79 15.78
N ASP A 56 9.68 -2.62 16.44
CA ASP A 56 9.86 -4.08 16.50
C ASP A 56 8.79 -4.77 15.65
N CYS A 57 9.18 -5.37 14.53
CA CYS A 57 8.25 -5.95 13.56
C CYS A 57 7.69 -7.34 13.95
N VAL A 58 8.13 -7.90 15.07
CA VAL A 58 7.70 -9.23 15.54
C VAL A 58 6.92 -9.14 16.85
N ASN A 59 7.38 -8.29 17.77
CA ASN A 59 6.83 -8.27 19.12
C ASN A 59 5.87 -7.10 19.39
N ASP A 60 5.77 -6.11 18.50
CA ASP A 60 4.86 -4.98 18.68
C ASP A 60 3.43 -5.36 18.26
N PRO A 61 2.46 -5.45 19.20
CA PRO A 61 1.09 -5.87 18.89
C PRO A 61 0.29 -4.84 18.07
N ARG A 62 0.86 -3.66 17.78
CA ARG A 62 0.23 -2.64 16.93
C ARG A 62 0.53 -2.83 15.45
N LEU A 63 1.40 -3.78 15.11
CA LEU A 63 1.70 -4.18 13.75
C LEU A 63 0.89 -5.41 13.36
N LEU A 64 0.63 -5.55 12.05
CA LEU A 64 0.20 -6.84 11.53
C LEU A 64 1.43 -7.73 11.35
N SER A 65 1.46 -8.84 12.05
CA SER A 65 2.51 -9.85 11.93
C SER A 65 2.60 -10.42 10.50
N PRO A 66 3.70 -11.11 10.13
CA PRO A 66 3.79 -11.79 8.85
C PRO A 66 2.65 -12.78 8.59
N ASP A 67 2.23 -13.55 9.60
CA ASP A 67 1.16 -14.54 9.47
C ASP A 67 -0.22 -13.88 9.31
N GLU A 68 -0.50 -12.82 10.06
CA GLU A 68 -1.73 -12.02 9.88
C GLU A 68 -1.77 -11.37 8.51
N THR A 69 -0.65 -10.81 8.05
CA THR A 69 -0.52 -10.24 6.72
C THR A 69 -0.77 -11.28 5.63
N ALA A 70 -0.18 -12.48 5.76
CA ALA A 70 -0.41 -13.58 4.83
C ALA A 70 -1.89 -14.01 4.81
N THR A 71 -2.51 -14.12 5.98
CA THR A 71 -3.94 -14.45 6.12
C THR A 71 -4.83 -13.40 5.44
N LEU A 72 -4.55 -12.11 5.65
CA LEU A 72 -5.29 -11.02 5.00
C LEU A 72 -5.15 -11.07 3.49
N VAL A 73 -3.93 -11.22 2.96
CA VAL A 73 -3.69 -11.31 1.52
C VAL A 73 -4.44 -12.50 0.92
N GLN A 74 -4.36 -13.67 1.54
CA GLN A 74 -5.07 -14.86 1.09
C GLN A 74 -6.60 -14.66 1.09
N THR A 75 -7.13 -14.03 2.15
CA THR A 75 -8.56 -13.75 2.26
C THR A 75 -9.04 -12.82 1.15
N VAL A 76 -8.29 -11.74 0.88
CA VAL A 76 -8.61 -10.81 -0.22
C VAL A 76 -8.56 -11.52 -1.58
N GLN A 77 -7.55 -12.36 -1.81
CA GLN A 77 -7.47 -13.16 -3.04
C GLN A 77 -8.67 -14.09 -3.22
N GLN A 78 -9.13 -14.74 -2.14
CA GLN A 78 -10.32 -15.58 -2.18
C GLN A 78 -11.59 -14.78 -2.49
N TYR A 79 -11.74 -13.59 -1.93
CA TYR A 79 -12.86 -12.71 -2.25
C TYR A 79 -12.84 -12.26 -3.71
N ASN A 80 -11.67 -11.84 -4.22
CA ASN A 80 -11.54 -11.42 -5.61
C ASN A 80 -11.83 -12.59 -6.56
N ALA A 81 -11.32 -13.78 -6.28
CA ALA A 81 -11.61 -14.98 -7.07
C ALA A 81 -13.11 -15.33 -7.07
N PHE A 82 -13.77 -15.23 -5.92
CA PHE A 82 -15.23 -15.45 -5.83
C PHE A 82 -16.00 -14.41 -6.63
N ILE A 83 -15.67 -13.12 -6.51
CA ILE A 83 -16.33 -12.04 -7.24
C ILE A 83 -16.15 -12.24 -8.75
N GLN A 84 -14.93 -12.54 -9.20
CA GLN A 84 -14.66 -12.83 -10.61
C GLN A 84 -15.50 -14.02 -11.11
N GLN A 85 -15.50 -15.12 -10.38
CA GLN A 85 -16.31 -16.29 -10.76
C GLN A 85 -17.81 -15.97 -10.87
N GLN A 86 -18.35 -15.13 -9.96
CA GLN A 86 -19.75 -14.73 -10.06
C GLN A 86 -20.00 -13.82 -11.26
N ALA A 87 -19.07 -12.90 -11.54
CA ALA A 87 -19.16 -12.03 -12.72
C ALA A 87 -19.14 -12.85 -14.01
N ASP A 88 -18.22 -13.80 -14.15
CA ASP A 88 -18.13 -14.70 -15.29
C ASP A 88 -19.44 -15.52 -15.48
N ARG A 89 -19.95 -16.07 -14.39
CA ARG A 89 -21.20 -16.87 -14.41
C ARG A 89 -22.42 -16.05 -14.84
N LEU A 90 -22.44 -14.77 -14.49
CA LEU A 90 -23.57 -13.86 -14.74
C LEU A 90 -23.39 -13.03 -16.02
N GLY A 91 -22.26 -13.15 -16.70
CA GLY A 91 -21.91 -12.33 -17.86
C GLY A 91 -21.69 -10.85 -17.49
N TRP A 92 -21.16 -10.57 -16.31
CA TRP A 92 -20.88 -9.22 -15.83
C TRP A 92 -19.45 -8.82 -16.09
N ALA A 93 -19.23 -7.54 -16.36
CA ALA A 93 -17.89 -6.99 -16.40
C ALA A 93 -17.25 -7.04 -14.99
N TYR A 94 -16.00 -7.49 -14.94
CA TYR A 94 -15.21 -7.53 -13.70
C TYR A 94 -13.98 -6.63 -13.83
N LEU A 95 -13.67 -5.92 -12.78
CA LEU A 95 -12.45 -5.11 -12.63
C LEU A 95 -11.82 -5.38 -11.27
N ASP A 96 -10.54 -5.79 -11.26
CA ASP A 96 -9.72 -5.79 -10.06
C ASP A 96 -8.74 -4.59 -10.10
N PRO A 97 -8.99 -3.52 -9.34
CA PRO A 97 -8.11 -2.35 -9.34
C PRO A 97 -6.71 -2.66 -8.78
N ASN A 98 -6.53 -3.74 -8.02
CA ASN A 98 -5.24 -4.11 -7.45
C ASN A 98 -4.21 -4.49 -8.52
N VAL A 99 -4.66 -5.05 -9.64
CA VAL A 99 -3.79 -5.37 -10.78
C VAL A 99 -3.07 -4.12 -11.27
N LYS A 100 -3.83 -3.03 -11.47
CA LYS A 100 -3.29 -1.76 -11.94
C LYS A 100 -2.45 -1.06 -10.90
N LEU A 101 -2.87 -1.09 -9.65
CA LEU A 101 -2.08 -0.53 -8.54
C LEU A 101 -0.73 -1.24 -8.39
N LEU A 102 -0.69 -2.56 -8.53
CA LEU A 102 0.55 -3.33 -8.48
C LEU A 102 1.47 -2.99 -9.65
N GLU A 103 0.93 -2.82 -10.86
CA GLU A 103 1.68 -2.36 -12.04
C GLU A 103 2.34 -1.00 -11.78
N LEU A 104 1.56 -0.01 -11.31
CA LEU A 104 2.07 1.32 -10.98
C LEU A 104 3.15 1.30 -9.89
N LYS A 105 2.97 0.46 -8.87
CA LYS A 105 3.97 0.25 -7.83
C LYS A 105 5.27 -0.33 -8.40
N ASN A 106 5.18 -1.34 -9.26
CA ASN A 106 6.33 -1.97 -9.89
C ASN A 106 7.07 -1.02 -10.85
N GLN A 107 6.36 -0.04 -11.43
CA GLN A 107 6.92 1.04 -12.23
C GLN A 107 7.51 2.18 -11.39
N GLY A 108 7.47 2.10 -10.05
CA GLY A 108 7.97 3.12 -9.14
C GLY A 108 7.10 4.38 -9.06
N GLN A 109 5.86 4.33 -9.58
CA GLN A 109 4.93 5.47 -9.57
C GLN A 109 4.16 5.61 -8.24
N ILE A 110 4.21 4.60 -7.41
CA ILE A 110 3.69 4.62 -6.05
C ILE A 110 4.87 4.44 -5.10
N PRO A 111 5.29 5.48 -4.37
CA PRO A 111 6.43 5.39 -3.45
C PRO A 111 6.08 4.51 -2.24
N ILE A 112 7.08 3.80 -1.71
CA ILE A 112 6.95 2.98 -0.49
C ILE A 112 6.79 3.87 0.75
N PHE A 113 7.50 4.99 0.78
CA PHE A 113 7.41 6.03 1.81
C PHE A 113 6.98 7.36 1.21
N PRO A 114 6.29 8.20 1.98
CA PRO A 114 5.94 9.53 1.53
C PRO A 114 7.20 10.36 1.27
N ASN A 115 7.25 11.03 0.14
CA ASN A 115 8.26 12.06 -0.12
C ASN A 115 7.77 13.39 0.46
N VAL A 116 8.12 13.68 1.70
CA VAL A 116 7.66 14.87 2.43
C VAL A 116 8.09 16.22 1.81
N ASN A 117 9.04 16.19 0.87
CA ASN A 117 9.49 17.37 0.13
C ASN A 117 8.74 17.56 -1.21
N SER A 118 7.80 16.67 -1.53
CA SER A 118 6.99 16.73 -2.75
C SER A 118 5.60 17.31 -2.45
N SER A 119 5.01 18.01 -3.43
CA SER A 119 3.60 18.36 -3.42
C SER A 119 2.67 17.12 -3.56
N GLU A 120 3.22 15.99 -4.01
CA GLU A 120 2.56 14.70 -4.14
C GLU A 120 3.34 13.65 -3.35
N PRO A 121 3.25 13.69 -2.00
CA PRO A 121 4.10 12.84 -1.15
C PRO A 121 3.89 11.34 -1.36
N PHE A 122 2.70 10.92 -1.78
CA PHE A 122 2.36 9.53 -2.07
C PHE A 122 2.28 9.21 -3.57
N GLY A 123 2.90 10.07 -4.41
CA GLY A 123 2.85 9.96 -5.86
C GLY A 123 1.54 10.50 -6.46
N PRO A 124 1.40 10.48 -7.79
CA PRO A 124 0.29 11.14 -8.48
C PRO A 124 -1.07 10.45 -8.30
N TYR A 125 -1.09 9.21 -7.81
CA TYR A 125 -2.31 8.41 -7.73
C TYR A 125 -2.99 8.40 -6.35
N PHE A 126 -2.35 8.97 -5.34
CA PHE A 126 -2.93 9.10 -4.00
C PHE A 126 -3.07 10.56 -3.58
N SER A 127 -4.04 10.85 -2.75
CA SER A 127 -4.22 12.15 -2.13
C SER A 127 -3.16 12.39 -1.04
N LEU A 128 -3.18 13.56 -0.43
CA LEU A 128 -2.23 13.94 0.63
C LEU A 128 -2.31 13.07 1.90
N ASP A 129 -3.38 12.29 2.05
CA ASP A 129 -3.53 11.35 3.17
C ASP A 129 -2.91 9.97 2.90
N GLY A 130 -2.46 9.71 1.67
CA GLY A 130 -1.86 8.43 1.27
C GLY A 130 -2.83 7.26 1.21
N VAL A 131 -4.14 7.50 1.29
CA VAL A 131 -5.20 6.49 1.33
C VAL A 131 -6.19 6.67 0.19
N HIS A 132 -6.76 7.86 0.08
CA HIS A 132 -7.76 8.14 -0.95
C HIS A 132 -7.13 8.32 -2.32
N PRO A 133 -7.77 7.79 -3.38
CA PRO A 133 -7.28 7.98 -4.74
C PRO A 133 -7.38 9.46 -5.16
N SER A 134 -6.39 9.92 -5.90
CA SER A 134 -6.38 11.24 -6.54
C SER A 134 -7.31 11.29 -7.75
N SER A 135 -7.49 12.47 -8.33
CA SER A 135 -8.22 12.62 -9.61
C SER A 135 -7.56 11.81 -10.74
N ALA A 136 -6.25 11.66 -10.75
CA ALA A 136 -5.53 10.82 -11.72
C ALA A 136 -5.86 9.34 -11.53
N ALA A 137 -5.91 8.85 -10.29
CA ALA A 137 -6.31 7.49 -9.99
C ALA A 137 -7.78 7.21 -10.36
N HIS A 138 -8.69 8.14 -10.04
CA HIS A 138 -10.10 8.00 -10.43
C HIS A 138 -10.27 7.91 -11.96
N ARG A 139 -9.53 8.73 -12.72
CA ARG A 139 -9.54 8.65 -14.18
C ARG A 139 -9.02 7.31 -14.68
N LEU A 140 -7.93 6.82 -14.12
CA LEU A 140 -7.36 5.52 -14.48
C LEU A 140 -8.37 4.39 -14.20
N VAL A 141 -8.97 4.35 -13.02
CA VAL A 141 -9.99 3.35 -12.67
C VAL A 141 -11.19 3.43 -13.61
N ALA A 142 -11.62 4.64 -13.98
CA ALA A 142 -12.71 4.83 -14.94
C ALA A 142 -12.35 4.30 -16.35
N GLN A 143 -11.10 4.46 -16.80
CA GLN A 143 -10.62 3.91 -18.08
C GLN A 143 -10.62 2.38 -18.06
N GLU A 144 -10.08 1.77 -17.01
CA GLU A 144 -10.06 0.31 -16.85
C GLU A 144 -11.51 -0.25 -16.75
N ALA A 145 -12.39 0.43 -16.03
CA ALA A 145 -13.80 0.05 -15.93
C ALA A 145 -14.51 0.14 -17.29
N ALA A 146 -14.30 1.23 -18.04
CA ALA A 146 -14.85 1.39 -19.39
C ALA A 146 -14.34 0.29 -20.33
N ALA A 147 -13.06 -0.06 -20.26
CA ALA A 147 -12.49 -1.16 -21.06
C ALA A 147 -13.14 -2.51 -20.73
N ALA A 148 -13.30 -2.83 -19.43
CA ALA A 148 -13.95 -4.07 -19.00
C ALA A 148 -15.43 -4.13 -19.46
N ILE A 149 -16.16 -3.04 -19.32
CA ILE A 149 -17.57 -2.93 -19.74
C ILE A 149 -17.68 -3.08 -21.26
N ASN A 150 -16.83 -2.39 -22.03
CA ASN A 150 -16.82 -2.47 -23.49
C ASN A 150 -16.54 -3.89 -23.96
N ALA A 151 -15.60 -4.59 -23.33
CA ALA A 151 -15.24 -5.96 -23.69
C ALA A 151 -16.40 -6.95 -23.48
N VAL A 152 -17.18 -6.80 -22.40
CA VAL A 152 -18.27 -7.73 -22.06
C VAL A 152 -19.56 -7.39 -22.81
N TYR A 153 -19.89 -6.10 -22.91
CA TYR A 153 -21.20 -5.69 -23.42
C TYR A 153 -21.18 -5.13 -24.86
N GLY A 154 -20.00 -5.10 -25.51
CA GLY A 154 -19.87 -4.57 -26.87
C GLY A 154 -20.18 -3.08 -26.97
N THR A 155 -20.03 -2.34 -25.88
CA THR A 155 -20.24 -0.88 -25.84
C THR A 155 -18.98 -0.12 -26.30
N ASN A 156 -19.05 1.19 -26.45
CA ASN A 156 -17.92 2.06 -26.79
C ASN A 156 -17.86 3.26 -25.82
N LEU A 157 -17.77 2.95 -24.51
CA LEU A 157 -17.61 3.97 -23.50
C LEU A 157 -16.24 4.63 -23.62
N GLN A 158 -16.20 5.94 -23.53
CA GLN A 158 -15.00 6.76 -23.51
C GLN A 158 -14.93 7.55 -22.22
N VAL A 159 -13.73 7.61 -21.62
CA VAL A 159 -13.45 8.42 -20.43
C VAL A 159 -12.76 9.70 -20.87
N GLN A 160 -13.31 10.82 -20.50
CA GLN A 160 -12.80 12.17 -20.80
C GLN A 160 -11.72 12.60 -19.79
#